data_b04676e6b6225bb5800db4d33102f507
#
_entry.id   b04676e6b6225bb5800db4d33102f507
#
_cell.length_a   1.000
_cell.length_b   1.000
_cell.length_c   1.000
_cell.angle_alpha   90.00
_cell.angle_beta   90.00
_cell.angle_gamma   90.00
#
_symmetry.space_group_name_H-M   'P 1'
#
loop_
_entity.id
_entity.type
_entity.pdbx_description
1 polymer ?
#
loop_
_entity_poly.entity_id
_entity_poly.type
_entity_poly.pdbx_seq_one_letter_code
_entity_poly.pdbx_strand_id
1 'polypeptide(L)'
;IGEFYNKQKALRLFEKGNVVIIAGGTGNPYFTTDTASALRAIEIEAEIMFKGTRVDGIYTADPEKDPTAQKFDSITYDEILSKGLKIMDLTAITMCKENKMPIYVFDMDTEGNLMKVIQGEPIGTLVKP
;
A
#
# COMPACT_ATOMS: atom_id res chain seq x y z
N ILE A 1 20.32 -3.73 16.22
CA ILE A 1 19.10 -3.29 16.93
C ILE A 1 17.87 -4.03 16.41
N GLY A 2 17.94 -4.74 15.32
CA GLY A 2 16.87 -5.58 14.80
C GLY A 2 17.39 -6.95 14.42
N GLU A 3 16.47 -7.86 14.14
CA GLU A 3 16.78 -9.17 13.60
C GLU A 3 16.59 -9.18 12.10
N PHE A 4 17.29 -10.05 11.39
CA PHE A 4 17.01 -10.26 9.97
C PHE A 4 15.59 -10.75 9.76
N TYR A 5 14.93 -10.20 8.73
CA TYR A 5 13.58 -10.61 8.37
C TYR A 5 13.54 -12.12 8.05
N ASN A 6 12.55 -12.78 8.61
CA ASN A 6 12.25 -14.17 8.32
C ASN A 6 10.72 -14.35 8.31
N LYS A 7 10.18 -14.83 7.19
CA LYS A 7 8.72 -15.04 6.99
C LYS A 7 8.11 -15.89 8.11
N GLN A 8 8.70 -17.04 8.40
CA GLN A 8 8.15 -17.98 9.38
C GLN A 8 8.11 -17.40 10.78
N LYS A 9 9.12 -16.58 11.13
CA LYS A 9 9.16 -15.88 12.41
C LYS A 9 8.08 -14.79 12.46
N ALA A 10 7.89 -14.01 11.39
CA ALA A 10 6.85 -12.99 11.32
C ALA A 10 5.46 -13.61 11.51
N LEU A 11 5.15 -14.70 10.79
CA LEU A 11 3.88 -15.41 10.90
C LEU A 11 3.62 -15.89 12.33
N ARG A 12 4.62 -16.51 12.98
CA ARG A 12 4.50 -16.95 14.38
C ARG A 12 4.29 -15.80 15.38
N LEU A 13 4.82 -14.62 15.07
CA LEU A 13 4.59 -13.44 15.90
C LEU A 13 3.16 -12.92 15.72
N PHE A 14 2.62 -12.93 14.51
CA PHE A 14 1.22 -12.57 14.26
C PHE A 14 0.24 -13.51 14.95
N GLU A 15 0.48 -14.83 14.92
CA GLU A 15 -0.32 -15.82 15.65
C GLU A 15 -0.38 -15.55 17.17
N LYS A 16 0.66 -14.91 17.70
CA LYS A 16 0.72 -14.48 19.12
C LYS A 16 0.12 -13.08 19.36
N GLY A 17 -0.48 -12.46 18.34
CA GLY A 17 -1.08 -11.12 18.43
C GLY A 17 -0.07 -9.97 18.44
N ASN A 18 1.16 -10.19 18.00
CA ASN A 18 2.16 -9.12 17.95
C ASN A 18 2.00 -8.26 16.68
N VAL A 19 2.38 -6.99 16.79
CA VAL A 19 2.65 -6.11 15.66
C VAL A 19 4.13 -6.26 15.29
N VAL A 20 4.40 -6.48 13.99
CA VAL A 20 5.78 -6.67 13.50
C VAL A 20 6.17 -5.46 12.64
N ILE A 21 7.25 -4.79 13.01
CA ILE A 21 7.83 -3.70 12.22
C ILE A 21 8.90 -4.28 11.31
N ILE A 22 8.73 -4.13 9.99
CA ILE A 22 9.67 -4.57 8.98
C ILE A 22 10.33 -3.33 8.38
N ALA A 23 11.61 -3.15 8.65
CA ALA A 23 12.38 -1.99 8.21
C ALA A 23 13.50 -2.39 7.23
N GLY A 24 14.09 -1.40 6.54
CA GLY A 24 15.26 -1.59 5.69
C GLY A 24 14.99 -2.04 4.25
N GLY A 25 13.74 -2.00 3.80
CA GLY A 25 13.39 -2.32 2.42
C GLY A 25 13.66 -3.77 2.03
N THR A 26 14.06 -4.02 0.78
CA THR A 26 14.45 -5.35 0.29
C THR A 26 15.89 -5.73 0.66
N GLY A 27 16.71 -4.76 0.99
CA GLY A 27 18.17 -4.93 1.11
C GLY A 27 18.89 -5.06 -0.24
N ASN A 28 18.20 -4.91 -1.36
CA ASN A 28 18.75 -4.99 -2.70
C ASN A 28 18.70 -3.62 -3.41
N PRO A 29 19.73 -3.25 -4.18
CA PRO A 29 19.70 -2.04 -4.98
C PRO A 29 18.61 -2.13 -6.06
N TYR A 30 18.17 -0.96 -6.57
CA TYR A 30 17.16 -0.80 -7.63
C TYR A 30 15.70 -1.12 -7.21
N PHE A 31 15.46 -1.58 -6.01
CA PHE A 31 14.10 -1.80 -5.49
C PHE A 31 13.72 -0.70 -4.50
N THR A 32 12.51 -0.17 -4.66
CA THR A 32 11.97 0.85 -3.77
C THR A 32 11.33 0.25 -2.51
N THR A 33 10.95 1.11 -1.57
CA THR A 33 10.14 0.69 -0.41
C THR A 33 8.74 0.25 -0.80
N ASP A 34 8.19 0.74 -1.93
CA ASP A 34 6.91 0.25 -2.47
C ASP A 34 7.00 -1.22 -2.86
N THR A 35 8.06 -1.60 -3.60
CA THR A 35 8.34 -3.00 -3.93
C THR A 35 8.56 -3.84 -2.67
N ALA A 36 9.30 -3.32 -1.69
CA ALA A 36 9.53 -4.03 -0.43
C ALA A 36 8.20 -4.28 0.31
N SER A 37 7.32 -3.27 0.38
CA SER A 37 6.02 -3.39 1.02
C SER A 37 5.13 -4.42 0.33
N ALA A 38 5.06 -4.38 -1.00
CA ALA A 38 4.32 -5.36 -1.79
C ALA A 38 4.84 -6.79 -1.56
N LEU A 39 6.16 -6.98 -1.63
CA LEU A 39 6.80 -8.27 -1.37
C LEU A 39 6.45 -8.82 0.01
N ARG A 40 6.60 -8.00 1.05
CA ARG A 40 6.32 -8.44 2.42
C ARG A 40 4.85 -8.73 2.64
N ALA A 41 3.95 -7.88 2.14
CA ALA A 41 2.51 -8.11 2.24
C ALA A 41 2.10 -9.47 1.61
N ILE A 42 2.62 -9.78 0.42
CA ILE A 42 2.36 -11.05 -0.26
C ILE A 42 2.97 -12.23 0.51
N GLU A 43 4.23 -12.11 0.97
CA GLU A 43 4.89 -13.19 1.71
C GLU A 43 4.19 -13.57 3.01
N ILE A 44 3.67 -12.59 3.74
CA ILE A 44 2.95 -12.83 5.00
C ILE A 44 1.46 -13.11 4.80
N GLU A 45 1.01 -13.21 3.55
CA GLU A 45 -0.38 -13.50 3.17
C GLU A 45 -1.37 -12.46 3.76
N ALA A 46 -0.98 -11.17 3.71
CA ALA A 46 -1.83 -10.09 4.16
C ALA A 46 -3.11 -9.99 3.31
N GLU A 47 -4.22 -9.66 3.94
CA GLU A 47 -5.52 -9.50 3.25
C GLU A 47 -5.60 -8.20 2.47
N ILE A 48 -4.87 -7.18 2.91
CA ILE A 48 -4.81 -5.85 2.30
C ILE A 48 -3.50 -5.15 2.68
N MET A 49 -3.00 -4.32 1.78
CA MET A 49 -1.86 -3.43 2.05
C MET A 49 -2.33 -2.00 2.19
N PHE A 50 -2.02 -1.34 3.30
CA PHE A 50 -2.29 0.08 3.50
C PHE A 50 -1.10 0.91 3.05
N LYS A 51 -1.34 1.88 2.17
CA LYS A 51 -0.34 2.86 1.72
C LYS A 51 -0.68 4.23 2.31
N GLY A 52 0.02 4.58 3.37
CA GLY A 52 -0.03 5.92 3.94
C GLY A 52 0.76 6.91 3.08
N THR A 53 0.12 8.00 2.68
CA THR A 53 0.70 9.05 1.84
C THR A 53 0.37 10.44 2.40
N ARG A 54 0.78 11.49 1.70
CA ARG A 54 0.39 12.88 2.00
C ARG A 54 -0.90 13.30 1.30
N VAL A 55 -1.45 12.46 0.43
CA VAL A 55 -2.70 12.71 -0.27
C VAL A 55 -3.75 11.72 0.20
N ASP A 56 -5.00 12.15 0.22
CA ASP A 56 -6.12 11.40 0.79
C ASP A 56 -6.69 10.30 -0.13
N GLY A 57 -6.01 10.02 -1.26
CA GLY A 57 -6.41 8.96 -2.18
C GLY A 57 -5.79 9.12 -3.56
N ILE A 58 -6.36 8.42 -4.53
CA ILE A 58 -5.96 8.45 -5.94
C ILE A 58 -6.94 9.34 -6.70
N TYR A 59 -6.40 10.22 -7.55
CA TYR A 59 -7.14 11.19 -8.34
C TYR A 59 -6.98 10.95 -9.84
N THR A 60 -7.91 11.49 -10.61
CA THR A 60 -7.87 11.47 -12.09
C THR A 60 -6.67 12.21 -12.66
N ALA A 61 -6.15 13.20 -11.92
CA ALA A 61 -4.96 14.00 -12.21
C ALA A 61 -4.36 14.48 -10.88
N ASP A 62 -3.22 15.16 -10.93
CA ASP A 62 -2.60 15.77 -9.76
C ASP A 62 -3.49 16.90 -9.20
N PRO A 63 -4.11 16.75 -8.02
CA PRO A 63 -5.03 17.74 -7.47
C PRO A 63 -4.38 19.07 -7.12
N GLU A 64 -3.03 19.12 -6.96
CA GLU A 64 -2.31 20.36 -6.74
C GLU A 64 -2.16 21.19 -8.03
N LYS A 65 -2.21 20.53 -9.18
CA LYS A 65 -2.06 21.18 -10.52
C LYS A 65 -3.36 21.34 -11.25
N ASP A 66 -4.31 20.43 -11.03
CA ASP A 66 -5.61 20.42 -11.69
C ASP A 66 -6.74 20.44 -10.64
N PRO A 67 -7.37 21.62 -10.42
CA PRO A 67 -8.48 21.75 -9.47
C PRO A 67 -9.74 20.98 -9.89
N THR A 68 -9.80 20.45 -11.12
CA THR A 68 -10.91 19.60 -11.60
C THR A 68 -10.67 18.12 -11.36
N ALA A 69 -9.51 17.75 -10.82
CA ALA A 69 -9.18 16.36 -10.48
C ALA A 69 -10.20 15.78 -9.50
N GLN A 70 -10.69 14.59 -9.80
CA GLN A 70 -11.67 13.88 -8.96
C GLN A 70 -11.01 12.69 -8.29
N LYS A 71 -11.30 12.51 -7.00
CA LYS A 71 -10.85 11.36 -6.23
C LYS A 71 -11.67 10.12 -6.58
N PHE A 72 -10.98 8.99 -6.71
CA PHE A 72 -11.64 7.68 -6.81
C PHE A 72 -11.94 7.11 -5.43
N ASP A 73 -13.14 6.60 -5.22
CA ASP A 73 -13.45 5.77 -4.06
C ASP A 73 -12.82 4.37 -4.22
N SER A 74 -12.87 3.85 -5.45
CA SER A 74 -12.15 2.64 -5.82
C SER A 74 -11.74 2.66 -7.29
N ILE A 75 -10.65 1.95 -7.62
CA ILE A 75 -10.09 1.85 -8.97
C ILE A 75 -9.43 0.47 -9.11
N THR A 76 -9.38 -0.06 -10.33
CA THR A 76 -8.68 -1.31 -10.61
C THR A 76 -7.23 -1.08 -11.01
N TYR A 77 -6.39 -2.13 -10.90
CA TYR A 77 -5.01 -2.07 -11.41
C TYR A 77 -4.96 -1.79 -12.91
N ASP A 78 -5.90 -2.35 -13.69
CA ASP A 78 -5.96 -2.12 -15.13
C ASP A 78 -6.28 -0.67 -15.48
N GLU A 79 -7.17 -0.05 -14.73
CA GLU A 79 -7.46 1.38 -14.88
C GLU A 79 -6.26 2.25 -14.49
N ILE A 80 -5.54 1.92 -13.42
CA ILE A 80 -4.31 2.64 -13.02
C ILE A 80 -3.28 2.58 -14.15
N LEU A 81 -3.02 1.40 -14.70
CA LEU A 81 -2.06 1.19 -15.76
C LEU A 81 -2.50 1.88 -17.07
N SER A 82 -3.76 1.73 -17.49
CA SER A 82 -4.29 2.32 -18.72
C SER A 82 -4.35 3.84 -18.67
N LYS A 83 -4.63 4.42 -17.50
CA LYS A 83 -4.65 5.88 -17.29
C LYS A 83 -3.27 6.47 -16.97
N GLY A 84 -2.23 5.63 -16.79
CA GLY A 84 -0.89 6.07 -16.46
C GLY A 84 -0.78 6.76 -15.08
N LEU A 85 -1.64 6.38 -14.12
CA LEU A 85 -1.62 6.97 -12.79
C LEU A 85 -0.42 6.46 -11.98
N LYS A 86 0.29 7.38 -11.35
CA LYS A 86 1.51 7.08 -10.59
C LYS A 86 1.20 7.01 -9.09
N ILE A 87 0.87 5.84 -8.60
CA ILE A 87 0.61 5.60 -7.17
C ILE A 87 1.77 4.90 -6.46
N MET A 88 2.50 4.08 -7.19
CA MET A 88 3.65 3.28 -6.76
C MET A 88 4.56 3.06 -7.97
N ASP A 89 5.75 2.47 -7.76
CA ASP A 89 6.54 2.01 -8.90
C ASP A 89 5.88 0.81 -9.62
N LEU A 90 6.22 0.66 -10.90
CA LEU A 90 5.58 -0.34 -11.76
C LEU A 90 5.81 -1.77 -11.26
N THR A 91 6.97 -2.06 -10.67
CA THR A 91 7.29 -3.38 -10.12
C THR A 91 6.32 -3.73 -8.98
N ALA A 92 6.09 -2.79 -8.06
CA ALA A 92 5.15 -2.99 -6.96
C ALA A 92 3.70 -3.15 -7.46
N ILE A 93 3.26 -2.32 -8.40
CA ILE A 93 1.92 -2.41 -9.03
C ILE A 93 1.71 -3.79 -9.67
N THR A 94 2.66 -4.23 -10.48
CA THR A 94 2.56 -5.52 -11.19
C THR A 94 2.54 -6.68 -10.20
N MET A 95 3.39 -6.64 -9.17
CA MET A 95 3.46 -7.67 -8.14
C MET A 95 2.13 -7.77 -7.37
N CYS A 96 1.55 -6.64 -6.96
CA CYS A 96 0.26 -6.62 -6.27
C CYS A 96 -0.88 -7.10 -7.17
N LYS A 97 -0.92 -6.67 -8.44
CA LYS A 97 -1.91 -7.12 -9.41
C LYS A 97 -1.88 -8.63 -9.62
N GLU A 98 -0.71 -9.21 -9.92
CA GLU A 98 -0.55 -10.64 -10.17
C GLU A 98 -0.92 -11.51 -8.96
N ASN A 99 -0.65 -11.02 -7.75
CA ASN A 99 -0.98 -11.72 -6.52
C ASN A 99 -2.34 -11.33 -5.93
N LYS A 100 -3.13 -10.55 -6.65
CA LYS A 100 -4.48 -10.10 -6.23
C LYS A 100 -4.48 -9.40 -4.85
N MET A 101 -3.40 -8.70 -4.53
CA MET A 101 -3.26 -7.95 -3.29
C MET A 101 -4.01 -6.62 -3.41
N PRO A 102 -5.08 -6.36 -2.65
CA PRO A 102 -5.71 -5.05 -2.64
C PRO A 102 -4.83 -4.04 -1.91
N ILE A 103 -4.88 -2.78 -2.37
CA ILE A 103 -4.17 -1.66 -1.72
C ILE A 103 -5.19 -0.60 -1.32
N TYR A 104 -5.07 -0.07 -0.10
CA TYR A 104 -5.85 1.08 0.32
C TYR A 104 -4.93 2.29 0.51
N VAL A 105 -5.12 3.32 -0.31
CA VAL A 105 -4.33 4.56 -0.29
C VAL A 105 -5.05 5.62 0.51
N PHE A 106 -4.39 6.22 1.49
CA PHE A 106 -4.99 7.22 2.38
C PHE A 106 -3.97 8.25 2.87
N ASP A 107 -4.46 9.39 3.35
CA ASP A 107 -3.64 10.40 4.00
C ASP A 107 -3.26 9.96 5.42
N MET A 108 -1.96 9.76 5.65
CA MET A 108 -1.40 9.34 6.93
C MET A 108 -0.96 10.50 7.82
N ASP A 109 -0.82 11.71 7.26
CA ASP A 109 -0.36 12.89 8.00
C ASP A 109 -1.46 13.44 8.92
N THR A 110 -2.73 13.26 8.55
CA THR A 110 -3.86 13.64 9.41
C THR A 110 -3.99 12.69 10.59
N GLU A 111 -3.92 13.24 11.79
CA GLU A 111 -4.04 12.49 13.05
C GLU A 111 -5.36 11.69 13.09
N GLY A 112 -5.25 10.43 13.52
CA GLY A 112 -6.40 9.51 13.63
C GLY A 112 -6.76 8.76 12.35
N ASN A 113 -6.28 9.15 11.16
CA ASN A 113 -6.66 8.52 9.91
C ASN A 113 -6.26 7.04 9.84
N LEU A 114 -5.09 6.66 10.37
CA LEU A 114 -4.69 5.26 10.43
C LEU A 114 -5.72 4.41 11.21
N MET A 115 -6.19 4.92 12.34
CA MET A 115 -7.21 4.21 13.12
C MET A 115 -8.54 4.11 12.37
N LYS A 116 -8.97 5.17 11.69
CA LYS A 116 -10.19 5.17 10.86
C LYS A 116 -10.10 4.11 9.75
N VAL A 117 -8.97 4.03 9.05
CA VAL A 117 -8.75 3.03 8.01
C VAL A 117 -8.80 1.61 8.58
N ILE A 118 -8.17 1.36 9.72
CA ILE A 118 -8.23 0.05 10.42
C ILE A 118 -9.66 -0.30 10.81
N GLN A 119 -10.49 0.69 11.16
CA GLN A 119 -11.90 0.54 11.49
C GLN A 119 -12.82 0.43 10.26
N GLY A 120 -12.25 0.55 9.04
CA GLY A 120 -12.98 0.41 7.79
C GLY A 120 -13.69 1.68 7.30
N GLU A 121 -13.35 2.86 7.85
CA GLU A 121 -13.92 4.12 7.36
C GLU A 121 -13.41 4.44 5.94
N PRO A 122 -14.32 4.88 5.03
CA PRO A 122 -13.99 5.11 3.62
C PRO A 122 -13.36 6.49 3.38
N ILE A 123 -12.16 6.72 3.92
CA ILE A 123 -11.46 8.01 3.84
C ILE A 123 -10.39 8.07 2.74
N GLY A 124 -10.17 7.00 2.01
CA GLY A 124 -9.13 6.88 0.98
C GLY A 124 -9.66 6.31 -0.34
N THR A 125 -8.76 5.68 -1.10
CA THR A 125 -9.07 4.98 -2.35
C THR A 125 -8.69 3.52 -2.25
N LEU A 126 -9.61 2.61 -2.59
CA LEU A 126 -9.34 1.18 -2.68
C LEU A 126 -8.89 0.80 -4.09
N VAL A 127 -7.69 0.25 -4.22
CA VAL A 127 -7.20 -0.40 -5.45
C VAL A 127 -7.59 -1.87 -5.40
N LYS A 128 -8.35 -2.29 -6.41
CA LYS A 128 -8.86 -3.67 -6.54
C LYS A 128 -8.06 -4.45 -7.57
N PRO A 129 -7.90 -5.75 -7.36
CA PRO A 129 -7.43 -6.67 -8.40
C PRO A 129 -8.31 -6.67 -9.63
#